data_b9191c02be0a4fca531b2d79a043d672
#
_entry.id   b9191c02be0a4fca531b2d79a043d672
#
_cell.length_a   1.000
_cell.length_b   1.000
_cell.length_c   1.000
_cell.angle_alpha   90.00
_cell.angle_beta   90.00
_cell.angle_gamma   90.00
#
_symmetry.space_group_name_H-M   'P 1'
#
loop_
_entity.id
_entity.type
_entity.pdbx_description
1 polymer ?
#
loop_
_entity_poly.entity_id
_entity_poly.type
_entity_poly.pdbx_seq_one_letter_code
_entity_poly.pdbx_strand_id
1 'polypeptide(L)'
;GVLDNLVDDATKPMVTCSTDGLEKFILGPVVVGGKDISNAVAGYQLAPNGQMTNTVEIQLTFDSAAAKKYGELSIEMLALPSPQNRLASTLDSRVIVAPQFNEAIPGGQASITGGFTFEQAQDLAKQLKFGALPISFDLETRSQISPTLGEEQLRLGLIAGLIGLGLVVLYSLFQYHALGLVTVASIFVAALLTYLVITILGWAQNYRLDMAGVTGLIVAIGVTADSFIVYFERIRDEVREGRTLRTAVDTGWKRARRTILAADGVNFLGALVLYLLASSSVRGFAFTLGLTTLIDILVVFMFTHPLVALLARRKFFAEGHKASGLDPERLGAKVRYVGRGQFAGPRTATRSAGTTPTAASEGSRA
;
A
#
# COMPACT_ATOMS: atom_id res chain seq x y z
N GLY A 1 2.77 -32.98 7.87
CA GLY A 1 2.84 -32.72 6.44
C GLY A 1 2.00 -33.61 5.53
N VAL A 2 1.05 -34.45 6.00
CA VAL A 2 0.21 -35.26 5.09
C VAL A 2 -1.30 -34.95 5.26
N LEU A 3 -1.66 -34.15 6.25
CA LEU A 3 -3.09 -33.86 6.55
C LEU A 3 -3.61 -32.56 5.94
N ASP A 4 -2.77 -31.75 5.31
CA ASP A 4 -3.16 -30.42 4.80
C ASP A 4 -3.94 -30.45 3.47
N ASN A 5 -4.12 -31.63 2.86
CA ASN A 5 -4.85 -31.81 1.60
C ASN A 5 -6.03 -32.80 1.68
N LEU A 6 -6.54 -33.06 2.88
CA LEU A 6 -7.74 -33.90 3.04
C LEU A 6 -8.97 -33.06 2.65
N VAL A 7 -9.58 -33.41 1.54
CA VAL A 7 -10.93 -32.91 1.18
C VAL A 7 -11.89 -33.56 2.18
N ASP A 8 -12.48 -32.78 3.06
CA ASP A 8 -13.50 -33.23 4.01
C ASP A 8 -14.82 -33.49 3.26
N ASP A 9 -15.01 -34.75 2.88
CA ASP A 9 -16.26 -35.21 2.24
C ASP A 9 -17.12 -35.90 3.29
N ALA A 10 -18.17 -35.21 3.74
CA ALA A 10 -19.10 -35.68 4.75
C ALA A 10 -19.73 -37.06 4.45
N THR A 11 -19.73 -37.49 3.20
CA THR A 11 -20.36 -38.76 2.77
C THR A 11 -19.43 -39.97 2.82
N LYS A 12 -18.14 -39.74 3.06
CA LYS A 12 -17.10 -40.80 3.03
C LYS A 12 -16.47 -41.02 4.39
N PRO A 13 -15.96 -42.24 4.65
CA PRO A 13 -15.12 -42.50 5.82
C PRO A 13 -13.84 -41.66 5.76
N MET A 14 -13.38 -41.15 6.90
CA MET A 14 -12.19 -40.32 7.02
C MET A 14 -11.21 -40.90 8.01
N VAL A 15 -9.90 -40.84 7.71
CA VAL A 15 -8.83 -41.16 8.64
C VAL A 15 -8.20 -39.85 9.10
N THR A 16 -8.22 -39.60 10.40
CA THR A 16 -7.69 -38.36 10.99
C THR A 16 -7.04 -38.60 12.34
N CYS A 17 -6.43 -37.52 12.87
CA CYS A 17 -5.83 -37.53 14.21
C CYS A 17 -6.58 -36.61 15.16
N SER A 18 -6.42 -36.82 16.47
CA SER A 18 -6.81 -35.84 17.48
C SER A 18 -6.03 -34.54 17.35
N THR A 19 -6.54 -33.43 17.87
CA THR A 19 -5.89 -32.12 17.85
C THR A 19 -4.53 -32.13 18.56
N ASP A 20 -4.35 -32.94 19.57
CA ASP A 20 -3.09 -33.16 20.31
C ASP A 20 -2.12 -34.11 19.60
N GLY A 21 -2.58 -34.79 18.52
CA GLY A 21 -1.78 -35.74 17.73
C GLY A 21 -1.51 -37.07 18.39
N LEU A 22 -2.12 -37.36 19.54
CA LEU A 22 -1.86 -38.58 20.32
C LEU A 22 -2.65 -39.80 19.81
N GLU A 23 -3.86 -39.58 19.27
CA GLU A 23 -4.74 -40.66 18.80
C GLU A 23 -5.01 -40.52 17.29
N LYS A 24 -5.12 -41.70 16.63
CA LYS A 24 -5.60 -41.80 15.23
C LYS A 24 -6.99 -42.42 15.22
N PHE A 25 -7.86 -41.85 14.42
CA PHE A 25 -9.24 -42.26 14.24
C PHE A 25 -9.53 -42.68 12.82
N ILE A 26 -10.32 -43.74 12.68
CA ILE A 26 -10.99 -44.13 11.47
C ILE A 26 -12.46 -43.80 11.68
N LEU A 27 -12.96 -42.76 11.05
CA LEU A 27 -14.31 -42.28 11.26
C LEU A 27 -15.22 -42.74 10.10
N GLY A 28 -16.46 -43.07 10.43
CA GLY A 28 -17.50 -43.27 9.44
C GLY A 28 -17.97 -41.93 8.82
N PRO A 29 -18.96 -41.98 7.90
CA PRO A 29 -19.57 -40.77 7.36
C PRO A 29 -20.18 -39.89 8.45
N VAL A 30 -20.28 -38.59 8.15
CA VAL A 30 -20.88 -37.61 9.08
C VAL A 30 -22.37 -37.89 9.24
N VAL A 31 -22.83 -38.02 10.47
CA VAL A 31 -24.25 -38.28 10.82
C VAL A 31 -24.98 -36.96 11.11
N VAL A 32 -24.32 -36.08 11.87
CA VAL A 32 -24.83 -34.74 12.24
C VAL A 32 -23.81 -33.72 11.81
N GLY A 33 -24.20 -32.75 10.98
CA GLY A 33 -23.34 -31.64 10.56
C GLY A 33 -23.30 -30.51 11.57
N GLY A 34 -22.23 -29.72 11.57
CA GLY A 34 -22.11 -28.57 12.44
C GLY A 34 -23.24 -27.53 12.28
N LYS A 35 -23.81 -27.42 11.07
CA LYS A 35 -24.98 -26.55 10.78
C LYS A 35 -26.27 -27.00 11.50
N ASP A 36 -26.32 -28.24 11.94
CA ASP A 36 -27.46 -28.83 12.63
C ASP A 36 -27.41 -28.61 14.15
N ILE A 37 -26.33 -27.96 14.66
CA ILE A 37 -26.16 -27.53 16.05
C ILE A 37 -26.80 -26.15 16.20
N SER A 38 -27.91 -26.06 16.90
CA SER A 38 -28.62 -24.80 17.16
C SER A 38 -28.00 -23.98 18.28
N ASN A 39 -27.40 -24.63 19.28
CA ASN A 39 -26.72 -23.98 20.38
C ASN A 39 -25.66 -24.88 21.04
N ALA A 40 -24.59 -24.25 21.56
CA ALA A 40 -23.56 -24.90 22.39
C ALA A 40 -23.17 -23.96 23.52
N VAL A 41 -23.22 -24.45 24.75
CA VAL A 41 -22.96 -23.67 25.97
C VAL A 41 -22.09 -24.48 26.93
N ALA A 42 -21.02 -23.86 27.44
CA ALA A 42 -20.20 -24.44 28.51
C ALA A 42 -20.84 -24.15 29.88
N GLY A 43 -20.87 -25.13 30.71
CA GLY A 43 -21.43 -25.04 32.07
C GLY A 43 -20.80 -26.05 33.03
N TYR A 44 -21.27 -26.07 34.24
CA TYR A 44 -20.96 -27.13 35.19
C TYR A 44 -22.10 -28.14 35.22
N GLN A 45 -21.75 -29.42 35.19
CA GLN A 45 -22.71 -30.50 35.25
C GLN A 45 -23.53 -30.42 36.55
N LEU A 46 -24.85 -30.62 36.43
CA LEU A 46 -25.72 -30.72 37.58
C LEU A 46 -25.83 -32.16 38.01
N ALA A 47 -25.63 -32.42 39.31
CA ALA A 47 -25.93 -33.70 39.89
C ALA A 47 -27.46 -33.95 39.96
N PRO A 48 -27.92 -35.20 40.08
CA PRO A 48 -29.36 -35.52 40.15
C PRO A 48 -30.12 -34.81 41.28
N ASN A 49 -29.42 -34.33 42.30
CA ASN A 49 -29.96 -33.55 43.40
C ASN A 49 -30.02 -32.04 43.15
N GLY A 50 -29.68 -31.58 41.91
CA GLY A 50 -29.68 -30.16 41.51
C GLY A 50 -28.44 -29.37 41.97
N GLN A 51 -27.46 -29.99 42.61
CA GLN A 51 -26.22 -29.33 43.00
C GLN A 51 -25.23 -29.27 41.83
N MET A 52 -24.52 -28.16 41.71
CA MET A 52 -23.43 -28.03 40.73
C MET A 52 -22.27 -28.95 41.12
N THR A 53 -21.80 -29.74 40.18
CA THR A 53 -20.59 -30.55 40.31
C THR A 53 -19.36 -29.75 39.88
N ASN A 54 -18.16 -30.25 40.17
CA ASN A 54 -16.93 -29.67 39.66
C ASN A 54 -16.59 -30.10 38.21
N THR A 55 -17.47 -30.90 37.60
CA THR A 55 -17.26 -31.37 36.22
C THR A 55 -17.76 -30.34 35.23
N VAL A 56 -16.86 -29.88 34.37
CA VAL A 56 -17.21 -28.96 33.28
C VAL A 56 -17.81 -29.77 32.14
N GLU A 57 -18.94 -29.31 31.62
CA GLU A 57 -19.61 -29.91 30.46
C GLU A 57 -19.92 -28.86 29.39
N ILE A 58 -20.03 -29.32 28.15
CA ILE A 58 -20.54 -28.53 27.02
C ILE A 58 -21.89 -29.12 26.62
N GLN A 59 -22.93 -28.35 26.81
CA GLN A 59 -24.28 -28.73 26.41
C GLN A 59 -24.52 -28.34 24.97
N LEU A 60 -24.88 -29.32 24.13
CA LEU A 60 -25.24 -29.17 22.74
C LEU A 60 -26.74 -29.30 22.55
N THR A 61 -27.32 -28.40 21.79
CA THR A 61 -28.72 -28.47 21.36
C THR A 61 -28.74 -28.59 19.83
N PHE A 62 -29.39 -29.62 19.33
CA PHE A 62 -29.56 -29.87 17.92
C PHE A 62 -30.89 -29.31 17.40
N ASP A 63 -31.00 -29.11 16.10
CA ASP A 63 -32.31 -28.90 15.49
C ASP A 63 -33.18 -30.17 15.55
N SER A 64 -34.47 -30.06 15.22
CA SER A 64 -35.44 -31.18 15.41
C SER A 64 -35.13 -32.38 14.51
N ALA A 65 -34.54 -32.17 13.33
CA ALA A 65 -34.19 -33.24 12.41
C ALA A 65 -32.92 -33.96 12.83
N ALA A 66 -31.90 -33.22 13.25
CA ALA A 66 -30.66 -33.78 13.79
C ALA A 66 -30.84 -34.42 15.17
N ALA A 67 -31.71 -33.87 16.00
CA ALA A 67 -32.08 -34.45 17.30
C ALA A 67 -32.59 -35.86 17.17
N LYS A 68 -33.48 -36.09 16.22
CA LYS A 68 -34.02 -37.43 15.91
C LYS A 68 -32.92 -38.39 15.44
N LYS A 69 -32.12 -37.97 14.45
CA LYS A 69 -30.98 -38.79 13.98
C LYS A 69 -29.97 -39.12 15.07
N TYR A 70 -29.68 -38.14 15.93
CA TYR A 70 -28.76 -38.32 17.02
C TYR A 70 -29.29 -39.29 18.09
N GLY A 71 -30.62 -39.23 18.35
CA GLY A 71 -31.30 -40.17 19.22
C GLY A 71 -31.26 -41.61 18.71
N GLU A 72 -31.54 -41.80 17.43
CA GLU A 72 -31.48 -43.12 16.78
C GLU A 72 -30.03 -43.65 16.81
N LEU A 73 -29.05 -42.81 16.47
CA LEU A 73 -27.65 -43.16 16.52
C LEU A 73 -27.18 -43.54 17.93
N SER A 74 -27.64 -42.83 18.96
CA SER A 74 -27.25 -43.11 20.35
C SER A 74 -27.66 -44.50 20.80
N ILE A 75 -28.82 -44.98 20.36
CA ILE A 75 -29.33 -46.34 20.62
C ILE A 75 -28.48 -47.38 19.89
N GLU A 76 -28.17 -47.13 18.61
CA GLU A 76 -27.35 -48.03 17.79
C GLU A 76 -25.93 -48.16 18.35
N MET A 77 -25.30 -47.04 18.72
CA MET A 77 -23.94 -46.99 19.21
C MET A 77 -23.77 -47.67 20.58
N LEU A 78 -24.81 -47.65 21.44
CA LEU A 78 -24.79 -48.40 22.74
C LEU A 78 -24.65 -49.89 22.57
N ALA A 79 -25.11 -50.47 21.45
CA ALA A 79 -24.99 -51.90 21.15
C ALA A 79 -23.59 -52.30 20.68
N LEU A 80 -22.72 -51.33 20.33
CA LEU A 80 -21.42 -51.59 19.77
C LEU A 80 -20.33 -51.69 20.84
N PRO A 81 -19.30 -52.55 20.63
CA PRO A 81 -18.17 -52.64 21.55
C PRO A 81 -17.24 -51.41 21.40
N SER A 82 -16.56 -51.02 22.46
CA SER A 82 -15.50 -50.02 22.40
C SER A 82 -14.39 -50.47 21.44
N PRO A 83 -13.84 -49.59 20.58
CA PRO A 83 -14.04 -48.15 20.48
C PRO A 83 -15.14 -47.71 19.49
N GLN A 84 -15.94 -48.64 18.96
CA GLN A 84 -16.97 -48.36 17.95
C GLN A 84 -18.16 -47.58 18.51
N ASN A 85 -18.35 -47.56 19.84
CA ASN A 85 -19.41 -46.81 20.52
C ASN A 85 -19.03 -45.33 20.82
N ARG A 86 -18.05 -44.75 20.10
CA ARG A 86 -17.61 -43.38 20.26
C ARG A 86 -18.12 -42.51 19.12
N LEU A 87 -18.57 -41.31 19.42
CA LEU A 87 -18.90 -40.31 18.43
C LEU A 87 -17.83 -39.22 18.44
N ALA A 88 -17.15 -39.05 17.33
CA ALA A 88 -16.12 -38.02 17.17
C ALA A 88 -16.73 -36.71 16.70
N SER A 89 -16.42 -35.62 17.38
CA SER A 89 -16.64 -34.25 16.87
C SER A 89 -15.39 -33.79 16.16
N THR A 90 -15.53 -33.44 14.87
CA THR A 90 -14.42 -32.99 14.05
C THR A 90 -14.55 -31.50 13.71
N LEU A 91 -13.43 -30.81 13.65
CA LEU A 91 -13.29 -29.43 13.15
C LEU A 91 -12.01 -29.36 12.30
N ASP A 92 -12.12 -28.79 11.10
CA ASP A 92 -11.01 -28.69 10.14
C ASP A 92 -10.27 -30.04 9.94
N SER A 93 -11.06 -31.11 9.72
CA SER A 93 -10.58 -32.47 9.51
C SER A 93 -9.78 -33.07 10.68
N ARG A 94 -9.88 -32.52 11.88
CA ARG A 94 -9.26 -33.07 13.12
C ARG A 94 -10.31 -33.39 14.15
N VAL A 95 -10.05 -34.47 14.95
CA VAL A 95 -10.94 -34.82 16.05
C VAL A 95 -10.62 -33.94 17.27
N ILE A 96 -11.63 -33.17 17.70
CA ILE A 96 -11.54 -32.37 18.94
C ILE A 96 -11.79 -33.23 20.14
N VAL A 97 -12.86 -34.05 20.11
CA VAL A 97 -13.30 -34.91 21.19
C VAL A 97 -14.04 -36.09 20.60
N ALA A 98 -13.94 -37.25 21.26
CA ALA A 98 -14.64 -38.47 20.85
C ALA A 98 -15.20 -39.21 22.08
N PRO A 99 -16.28 -38.68 22.72
CA PRO A 99 -16.91 -39.29 23.87
C PRO A 99 -17.56 -40.62 23.50
N GLN A 100 -17.71 -41.50 24.52
CA GLN A 100 -18.47 -42.75 24.42
C GLN A 100 -19.93 -42.48 24.75
N PHE A 101 -20.84 -43.23 24.12
CA PHE A 101 -22.23 -43.28 24.57
C PHE A 101 -22.38 -44.20 25.79
N ASN A 102 -22.87 -43.65 26.90
CA ASN A 102 -23.15 -44.37 28.10
C ASN A 102 -24.64 -44.63 28.31
N GLU A 103 -25.49 -43.85 27.64
CA GLU A 103 -26.94 -43.94 27.69
C GLU A 103 -27.56 -43.46 26.35
N ALA A 104 -28.81 -43.84 26.12
CA ALA A 104 -29.57 -43.34 24.97
C ALA A 104 -29.97 -41.88 25.19
N ILE A 105 -29.86 -41.06 24.13
CA ILE A 105 -30.11 -39.60 24.19
C ILE A 105 -31.25 -39.25 23.25
N PRO A 106 -32.50 -39.57 23.56
CA PRO A 106 -33.64 -39.34 22.65
C PRO A 106 -34.05 -37.85 22.57
N GLY A 107 -33.56 -36.99 23.47
CA GLY A 107 -34.07 -35.64 23.68
C GLY A 107 -33.41 -34.55 22.82
N GLY A 108 -32.46 -34.89 21.96
CA GLY A 108 -31.79 -33.88 21.09
C GLY A 108 -30.87 -32.91 21.84
N GLN A 109 -30.54 -33.22 23.08
CA GLN A 109 -29.55 -32.51 23.89
C GLN A 109 -28.44 -33.49 24.22
N ALA A 110 -27.23 -33.16 23.82
CA ALA A 110 -26.06 -33.95 24.20
C ALA A 110 -25.15 -33.12 25.10
N SER A 111 -24.50 -33.84 26.04
CA SER A 111 -23.50 -33.25 26.88
C SER A 111 -22.14 -33.88 26.62
N ILE A 112 -21.15 -33.05 26.39
CA ILE A 112 -19.77 -33.45 26.21
C ILE A 112 -19.05 -33.15 27.53
N THR A 113 -18.65 -34.23 28.24
CA THR A 113 -17.83 -34.11 29.45
C THR A 113 -16.41 -34.54 29.14
N GLY A 114 -15.44 -33.92 29.80
CA GLY A 114 -14.01 -34.25 29.66
C GLY A 114 -13.18 -33.50 30.70
N GLY A 115 -11.87 -33.71 30.67
CA GLY A 115 -10.93 -33.02 31.57
C GLY A 115 -10.67 -31.54 31.20
N PHE A 116 -11.70 -30.84 30.72
CA PHE A 116 -11.59 -29.45 30.29
C PHE A 116 -11.56 -28.49 31.49
N THR A 117 -10.74 -27.44 31.38
CA THR A 117 -10.97 -26.24 32.19
C THR A 117 -12.21 -25.50 31.65
N PHE A 118 -12.82 -24.65 32.48
CA PHE A 118 -14.01 -23.91 32.08
C PHE A 118 -13.72 -23.00 30.85
N GLU A 119 -12.53 -22.40 30.76
CA GLU A 119 -12.10 -21.59 29.65
C GLU A 119 -11.99 -22.41 28.34
N GLN A 120 -11.36 -23.60 28.44
CA GLN A 120 -11.28 -24.52 27.29
C GLN A 120 -12.67 -24.95 26.80
N ALA A 121 -13.58 -25.26 27.73
CA ALA A 121 -14.94 -25.62 27.40
C ALA A 121 -15.72 -24.47 26.75
N GLN A 122 -15.53 -23.23 27.21
CA GLN A 122 -16.13 -22.05 26.56
C GLN A 122 -15.63 -21.86 25.13
N ASP A 123 -14.33 -21.99 24.89
CA ASP A 123 -13.77 -21.84 23.57
C ASP A 123 -14.22 -22.96 22.64
N LEU A 124 -14.27 -24.19 23.13
CA LEU A 124 -14.79 -25.32 22.38
C LEU A 124 -16.30 -25.17 22.08
N ALA A 125 -17.10 -24.69 23.04
CA ALA A 125 -18.51 -24.38 22.80
C ALA A 125 -18.71 -23.33 21.72
N LYS A 126 -17.89 -22.27 21.70
CA LYS A 126 -17.89 -21.26 20.62
C LYS A 126 -17.53 -21.88 19.28
N GLN A 127 -16.48 -22.72 19.23
CA GLN A 127 -16.08 -23.41 18.00
C GLN A 127 -17.18 -24.33 17.48
N LEU A 128 -17.84 -25.11 18.34
CA LEU A 128 -18.94 -25.97 17.95
C LEU A 128 -20.19 -25.19 17.49
N LYS A 129 -20.49 -24.06 18.15
CA LYS A 129 -21.63 -23.21 17.81
C LYS A 129 -21.45 -22.49 16.48
N PHE A 130 -20.26 -22.02 16.18
CA PHE A 130 -19.94 -21.22 14.99
C PHE A 130 -19.15 -21.98 13.93
N GLY A 131 -18.80 -23.25 14.17
CA GLY A 131 -17.96 -24.06 13.31
C GLY A 131 -18.53 -24.32 11.90
N ALA A 132 -19.84 -24.20 11.72
CA ALA A 132 -20.47 -24.26 10.42
C ALA A 132 -20.85 -22.84 9.95
N LEU A 133 -19.86 -22.02 9.64
CA LEU A 133 -20.13 -20.75 8.98
C LEU A 133 -20.76 -21.03 7.60
N PRO A 134 -21.86 -20.36 7.25
CA PRO A 134 -22.53 -20.56 5.96
C PRO A 134 -21.75 -19.93 4.80
N ILE A 135 -20.57 -19.38 5.05
CA ILE A 135 -19.72 -18.67 4.12
C ILE A 135 -18.33 -19.33 4.15
N SER A 136 -17.85 -19.78 2.99
CA SER A 136 -16.46 -20.19 2.82
C SER A 136 -15.57 -18.94 2.77
N PHE A 137 -14.53 -18.90 3.59
CA PHE A 137 -13.51 -17.86 3.52
C PHE A 137 -12.28 -18.43 2.80
N ASP A 138 -12.00 -17.87 1.63
CA ASP A 138 -10.73 -18.11 0.97
C ASP A 138 -9.71 -17.09 1.50
N LEU A 139 -8.61 -17.61 2.05
CA LEU A 139 -7.53 -16.78 2.54
C LEU A 139 -6.70 -16.28 1.36
N GLU A 140 -7.06 -15.11 0.81
CA GLU A 140 -6.39 -14.53 -0.36
C GLU A 140 -4.96 -14.09 -0.04
N THR A 141 -4.74 -13.53 1.15
CA THR A 141 -3.40 -13.07 1.56
C THR A 141 -3.26 -13.10 3.08
N ARG A 142 -2.20 -13.74 3.57
CA ARG A 142 -1.78 -13.66 4.97
C ARG A 142 -0.43 -12.98 5.06
N SER A 143 -0.40 -11.79 5.64
CA SER A 143 0.83 -11.05 5.95
C SER A 143 1.04 -11.04 7.46
N GLN A 144 2.10 -11.68 7.93
CA GLN A 144 2.49 -11.67 9.34
C GLN A 144 3.79 -10.90 9.49
N ILE A 145 3.71 -9.71 10.07
CA ILE A 145 4.86 -8.84 10.31
C ILE A 145 5.09 -8.79 11.82
N SER A 146 6.32 -9.12 12.24
CA SER A 146 6.72 -8.92 13.63
C SER A 146 6.70 -7.41 13.96
N PRO A 147 6.11 -6.98 15.09
CA PRO A 147 6.08 -5.56 15.47
C PRO A 147 7.46 -4.91 15.51
N THR A 148 8.47 -5.62 15.99
CA THR A 148 9.85 -5.13 16.09
C THR A 148 10.52 -4.92 14.73
N LEU A 149 10.33 -5.86 13.80
CA LEU A 149 10.86 -5.73 12.44
C LEU A 149 10.18 -4.60 11.66
N GLY A 150 8.87 -4.40 11.85
CA GLY A 150 8.12 -3.33 11.18
C GLY A 150 8.58 -1.94 11.62
N GLU A 151 8.83 -1.72 12.91
CA GLU A 151 9.31 -0.43 13.43
C GLU A 151 10.72 -0.09 12.94
N GLU A 152 11.65 -1.05 12.99
CA GLU A 152 13.03 -0.84 12.53
C GLU A 152 13.08 -0.54 11.03
N GLN A 153 12.34 -1.30 10.22
CA GLN A 153 12.28 -1.10 8.78
C GLN A 153 11.64 0.25 8.41
N LEU A 154 10.57 0.66 9.10
CA LEU A 154 9.95 1.97 8.89
C LEU A 154 10.93 3.09 9.21
N ARG A 155 11.67 2.99 10.31
CA ARG A 155 12.70 3.97 10.70
C ARG A 155 13.80 4.08 9.65
N LEU A 156 14.34 2.94 9.19
CA LEU A 156 15.37 2.92 8.15
C LEU A 156 14.83 3.47 6.81
N GLY A 157 13.60 3.14 6.44
CA GLY A 157 12.93 3.69 5.26
C GLY A 157 12.76 5.21 5.34
N LEU A 158 12.33 5.75 6.48
CA LEU A 158 12.23 7.20 6.69
C LEU A 158 13.60 7.90 6.61
N ILE A 159 14.64 7.32 7.20
CA ILE A 159 16.00 7.86 7.10
C ILE A 159 16.47 7.87 5.65
N ALA A 160 16.31 6.77 4.92
CA ALA A 160 16.67 6.69 3.50
C ALA A 160 15.89 7.70 2.65
N GLY A 161 14.58 7.85 2.91
CA GLY A 161 13.73 8.84 2.25
C GLY A 161 14.17 10.28 2.52
N LEU A 162 14.50 10.61 3.76
CA LEU A 162 15.03 11.94 4.13
C LEU A 162 16.39 12.23 3.50
N ILE A 163 17.28 11.24 3.43
CA ILE A 163 18.58 11.40 2.74
C ILE A 163 18.33 11.62 1.24
N GLY A 164 17.49 10.80 0.59
CA GLY A 164 17.15 10.96 -0.81
C GLY A 164 16.53 12.33 -1.11
N LEU A 165 15.58 12.77 -0.28
CA LEU A 165 14.97 14.10 -0.39
C LEU A 165 16.00 15.20 -0.22
N GLY A 166 16.88 15.09 0.78
CA GLY A 166 17.97 16.06 1.03
C GLY A 166 18.91 16.19 -0.17
N LEU A 167 19.28 15.07 -0.80
CA LEU A 167 20.12 15.07 -2.00
C LEU A 167 19.42 15.74 -3.18
N VAL A 168 18.12 15.46 -3.42
CA VAL A 168 17.33 16.10 -4.48
C VAL A 168 17.20 17.60 -4.24
N VAL A 169 16.91 18.02 -3.01
CA VAL A 169 16.85 19.44 -2.63
C VAL A 169 18.18 20.14 -2.86
N LEU A 170 19.28 19.55 -2.39
CA LEU A 170 20.63 20.09 -2.57
C LEU A 170 20.98 20.22 -4.04
N TYR A 171 20.75 19.17 -4.83
CA TYR A 171 20.94 19.19 -6.29
C TYR A 171 20.12 20.28 -6.95
N SER A 172 18.82 20.39 -6.62
CA SER A 172 17.92 21.39 -7.23
C SER A 172 18.35 22.82 -6.88
N LEU A 173 18.76 23.09 -5.65
CA LEU A 173 19.23 24.42 -5.24
C LEU A 173 20.57 24.77 -5.90
N PHE A 174 21.48 23.81 -6.03
CA PHE A 174 22.75 24.01 -6.70
C PHE A 174 22.59 24.28 -8.19
N GLN A 175 21.76 23.46 -8.88
CA GLN A 175 21.59 23.51 -10.34
C GLN A 175 20.67 24.66 -10.78
N TYR A 176 19.59 24.92 -10.04
CA TYR A 176 18.50 25.83 -10.44
C TYR A 176 18.42 27.09 -9.57
N HIS A 177 19.23 27.22 -8.52
CA HIS A 177 19.28 28.36 -7.60
C HIS A 177 17.88 28.70 -7.04
N ALA A 178 17.42 29.96 -7.20
CA ALA A 178 16.10 30.36 -6.70
C ALA A 178 14.91 29.59 -7.35
N LEU A 179 15.07 29.13 -8.59
CA LEU A 179 14.06 28.28 -9.24
C LEU A 179 13.99 26.89 -8.55
N GLY A 180 15.09 26.42 -7.95
CA GLY A 180 15.11 25.21 -7.14
C GLY A 180 14.20 25.27 -5.90
N LEU A 181 13.88 26.47 -5.38
CA LEU A 181 12.90 26.62 -4.30
C LEU A 181 11.48 26.22 -4.75
N VAL A 182 11.18 26.38 -6.04
CA VAL A 182 9.90 25.89 -6.60
C VAL A 182 9.84 24.38 -6.57
N THR A 183 10.97 23.70 -6.89
CA THR A 183 11.05 22.23 -6.75
C THR A 183 10.77 21.80 -5.30
N VAL A 184 11.41 22.44 -4.33
CA VAL A 184 11.21 22.14 -2.90
C VAL A 184 9.76 22.32 -2.50
N ALA A 185 9.14 23.45 -2.89
CA ALA A 185 7.73 23.70 -2.61
C ALA A 185 6.82 22.67 -3.27
N SER A 186 7.11 22.28 -4.52
CA SER A 186 6.32 21.30 -5.27
C SER A 186 6.44 19.90 -4.66
N ILE A 187 7.63 19.46 -4.26
CA ILE A 187 7.84 18.18 -3.56
C ILE A 187 7.10 18.19 -2.22
N PHE A 188 7.13 19.29 -1.48
CA PHE A 188 6.38 19.41 -0.23
C PHE A 188 4.87 19.24 -0.44
N VAL A 189 4.32 19.90 -1.47
CA VAL A 189 2.89 19.76 -1.83
C VAL A 189 2.58 18.35 -2.27
N ALA A 190 3.44 17.71 -3.08
CA ALA A 190 3.27 16.33 -3.51
C ALA A 190 3.29 15.35 -2.32
N ALA A 191 4.23 15.53 -1.38
CA ALA A 191 4.31 14.73 -0.17
C ALA A 191 3.07 14.90 0.73
N LEU A 192 2.58 16.13 0.89
CA LEU A 192 1.38 16.42 1.66
C LEU A 192 0.15 15.77 1.02
N LEU A 193 -0.03 15.90 -0.30
CA LEU A 193 -1.15 15.27 -1.01
C LEU A 193 -1.08 13.75 -0.93
N THR A 194 0.11 13.16 -1.12
CA THR A 194 0.32 11.72 -0.99
C THR A 194 -0.04 11.23 0.41
N TYR A 195 0.40 11.95 1.44
CA TYR A 195 0.05 11.63 2.84
C TYR A 195 -1.46 11.68 3.08
N LEU A 196 -2.13 12.73 2.60
CA LEU A 196 -3.59 12.88 2.74
C LEU A 196 -4.33 11.75 2.03
N VAL A 197 -3.95 11.42 0.79
CA VAL A 197 -4.61 10.34 0.03
C VAL A 197 -4.42 9.00 0.70
N ILE A 198 -3.19 8.66 1.14
CA ILE A 198 -2.92 7.41 1.86
C ILE A 198 -3.72 7.33 3.17
N THR A 199 -3.83 8.45 3.90
CA THR A 199 -4.60 8.52 5.15
C THR A 199 -6.10 8.28 4.88
N ILE A 200 -6.66 8.90 3.84
CA ILE A 200 -8.06 8.71 3.44
C ILE A 200 -8.31 7.24 3.03
N LEU A 201 -7.40 6.64 2.25
CA LEU A 201 -7.51 5.24 1.86
C LEU A 201 -7.38 4.30 3.07
N GLY A 202 -6.53 4.65 4.04
CA GLY A 202 -6.41 3.92 5.30
C GLY A 202 -7.72 3.92 6.09
N TRP A 203 -8.38 5.07 6.14
CA TRP A 203 -9.66 5.21 6.84
C TRP A 203 -10.83 4.56 6.08
N ALA A 204 -10.91 4.75 4.76
CA ALA A 204 -12.06 4.31 3.96
C ALA A 204 -11.99 2.83 3.55
N GLN A 205 -10.80 2.30 3.29
CA GLN A 205 -10.59 0.96 2.71
C GLN A 205 -9.66 0.07 3.55
N ASN A 206 -9.32 0.48 4.77
CA ASN A 206 -8.32 -0.21 5.62
C ASN A 206 -6.97 -0.43 4.92
N TYR A 207 -6.62 0.45 3.97
CA TYR A 207 -5.31 0.37 3.32
C TYR A 207 -4.20 0.56 4.35
N ARG A 208 -3.24 -0.36 4.35
CA ARG A 208 -2.06 -0.28 5.23
C ARG A 208 -0.81 -0.18 4.37
N LEU A 209 -0.03 0.85 4.64
CA LEU A 209 1.25 1.04 3.98
C LEU A 209 2.23 -0.03 4.48
N ASP A 210 2.63 -0.92 3.58
CA ASP A 210 3.66 -1.93 3.82
C ASP A 210 5.06 -1.42 3.44
N MET A 211 6.08 -2.23 3.68
CA MET A 211 7.47 -1.86 3.35
C MET A 211 7.69 -1.64 1.87
N ALA A 212 7.03 -2.41 1.03
CA ALA A 212 7.12 -2.23 -0.42
C ALA A 212 6.49 -0.90 -0.82
N GLY A 213 5.39 -0.52 -0.19
CA GLY A 213 4.77 0.79 -0.37
C GLY A 213 5.68 1.94 0.06
N VAL A 214 6.36 1.82 1.21
CA VAL A 214 7.37 2.82 1.65
C VAL A 214 8.49 2.95 0.62
N THR A 215 8.99 1.82 0.10
CA THR A 215 10.00 1.83 -0.96
C THR A 215 9.50 2.55 -2.21
N GLY A 216 8.24 2.33 -2.61
CA GLY A 216 7.61 3.04 -3.71
C GLY A 216 7.58 4.56 -3.51
N LEU A 217 7.28 5.02 -2.29
CA LEU A 217 7.33 6.45 -1.94
C LEU A 217 8.73 7.04 -2.06
N ILE A 218 9.77 6.31 -1.65
CA ILE A 218 11.17 6.75 -1.75
C ILE A 218 11.58 6.89 -3.22
N VAL A 219 11.24 5.90 -4.06
CA VAL A 219 11.51 5.93 -5.51
C VAL A 219 10.76 7.09 -6.17
N ALA A 220 9.53 7.35 -5.75
CA ALA A 220 8.72 8.44 -6.28
C ALA A 220 9.38 9.82 -6.10
N ILE A 221 10.15 10.06 -5.03
CA ILE A 221 10.89 11.32 -4.85
C ILE A 221 11.82 11.61 -6.04
N GLY A 222 12.50 10.56 -6.54
CA GLY A 222 13.37 10.69 -7.72
C GLY A 222 12.59 10.95 -9.01
N VAL A 223 11.46 10.24 -9.21
CA VAL A 223 10.59 10.40 -10.39
C VAL A 223 9.97 11.80 -10.42
N THR A 224 9.45 12.27 -9.28
CA THR A 224 8.90 13.63 -9.13
C THR A 224 9.94 14.70 -9.50
N ALA A 225 11.19 14.54 -9.04
CA ALA A 225 12.26 15.49 -9.34
C ALA A 225 12.57 15.56 -10.84
N ASP A 226 12.51 14.44 -11.57
CA ASP A 226 12.77 14.38 -13.01
C ASP A 226 11.78 15.24 -13.80
N SER A 227 10.51 15.21 -13.48
CA SER A 227 9.47 16.01 -14.12
C SER A 227 9.74 17.53 -14.01
N PHE A 228 10.22 17.99 -12.84
CA PHE A 228 10.60 19.39 -12.64
C PHE A 228 11.86 19.76 -13.44
N ILE A 229 12.85 18.88 -13.47
CA ILE A 229 14.09 19.03 -14.23
C ILE A 229 13.75 19.23 -15.71
N VAL A 230 12.92 18.35 -16.28
CA VAL A 230 12.47 18.46 -17.69
C VAL A 230 11.81 19.81 -17.94
N TYR A 231 10.92 20.26 -17.06
CA TYR A 231 10.24 21.53 -17.23
C TYR A 231 11.22 22.73 -17.18
N PHE A 232 12.12 22.74 -16.19
CA PHE A 232 13.07 23.85 -16.04
C PHE A 232 14.09 23.90 -17.17
N GLU A 233 14.57 22.76 -17.65
CA GLU A 233 15.47 22.74 -18.79
C GLU A 233 14.79 23.26 -20.06
N ARG A 234 13.50 22.95 -20.28
CA ARG A 234 12.75 23.55 -21.40
C ARG A 234 12.61 25.06 -21.27
N ILE A 235 12.41 25.59 -20.07
CA ILE A 235 12.41 27.05 -19.87
C ILE A 235 13.79 27.63 -20.17
N ARG A 236 14.87 27.00 -19.71
CA ARG A 236 16.25 27.43 -19.96
C ARG A 236 16.59 27.42 -21.45
N ASP A 237 16.17 26.39 -22.18
CA ASP A 237 16.36 26.29 -23.61
C ASP A 237 15.70 27.48 -24.36
N GLU A 238 14.46 27.81 -23.98
CA GLU A 238 13.75 28.96 -24.58
C GLU A 238 14.42 30.30 -24.20
N VAL A 239 15.00 30.44 -22.99
CA VAL A 239 15.78 31.61 -22.59
C VAL A 239 17.09 31.69 -23.40
N ARG A 240 17.77 30.56 -23.65
CA ARG A 240 18.97 30.47 -24.49
C ARG A 240 18.68 30.91 -25.95
N GLU A 241 17.47 30.63 -26.45
CA GLU A 241 16.99 31.11 -27.75
C GLU A 241 16.71 32.62 -27.77
N GLY A 242 16.87 33.34 -26.65
CA GLY A 242 16.71 34.79 -26.56
C GLY A 242 15.28 35.26 -26.31
N ARG A 243 14.36 34.37 -25.95
CA ARG A 243 12.97 34.74 -25.64
C ARG A 243 12.87 35.43 -24.28
N THR A 244 11.86 36.29 -24.14
CA THR A 244 11.54 36.84 -22.80
C THR A 244 11.12 35.73 -21.85
N LEU A 245 11.38 35.89 -20.56
CA LEU A 245 11.09 34.86 -19.56
C LEU A 245 9.61 34.43 -19.56
N ARG A 246 8.67 35.37 -19.74
CA ARG A 246 7.24 35.01 -19.84
C ARG A 246 6.96 34.09 -21.02
N THR A 247 7.48 34.46 -22.20
CA THR A 247 7.32 33.63 -23.41
C THR A 247 8.05 32.28 -23.24
N ALA A 248 9.23 32.29 -22.62
CA ALA A 248 10.01 31.09 -22.35
C ALA A 248 9.24 30.09 -21.43
N VAL A 249 8.58 30.59 -20.39
CA VAL A 249 7.74 29.77 -19.50
C VAL A 249 6.55 29.19 -20.26
N ASP A 250 5.82 29.99 -21.04
CA ASP A 250 4.63 29.51 -21.75
C ASP A 250 4.99 28.51 -22.86
N THR A 251 6.07 28.79 -23.61
CA THR A 251 6.51 27.89 -24.70
C THR A 251 7.18 26.64 -24.15
N GLY A 252 8.04 26.79 -23.14
CA GLY A 252 8.68 25.69 -22.43
C GLY A 252 7.67 24.73 -21.83
N TRP A 253 6.58 25.28 -21.25
CA TRP A 253 5.47 24.47 -20.74
C TRP A 253 4.78 23.65 -21.84
N LYS A 254 4.47 24.26 -22.97
CA LYS A 254 3.83 23.54 -24.08
C LYS A 254 4.65 22.36 -24.60
N ARG A 255 5.98 22.47 -24.53
CA ARG A 255 6.91 21.39 -24.89
C ARG A 255 7.05 20.39 -23.75
N ALA A 256 7.33 20.86 -22.53
CA ALA A 256 7.55 20.03 -21.35
C ALA A 256 6.37 19.12 -21.02
N ARG A 257 5.13 19.66 -21.01
CA ARG A 257 3.93 18.91 -20.65
C ARG A 257 3.72 17.62 -21.44
N ARG A 258 4.12 17.61 -22.73
CA ARG A 258 4.01 16.41 -23.58
C ARG A 258 5.01 15.34 -23.16
N THR A 259 6.24 15.76 -22.86
CA THR A 259 7.30 14.86 -22.40
C THR A 259 6.99 14.31 -21.03
N ILE A 260 6.55 15.15 -20.09
CA ILE A 260 6.16 14.76 -18.73
C ILE A 260 5.00 13.75 -18.78
N LEU A 261 3.90 14.08 -19.50
CA LEU A 261 2.77 13.17 -19.61
C LEU A 261 3.13 11.83 -20.27
N ALA A 262 4.06 11.84 -21.23
CA ALA A 262 4.51 10.60 -21.85
C ALA A 262 5.34 9.76 -20.88
N ALA A 263 6.30 10.38 -20.17
CA ALA A 263 7.15 9.69 -19.19
C ALA A 263 6.33 9.15 -18.01
N ASP A 264 5.51 10.00 -17.39
CA ASP A 264 4.64 9.62 -16.28
C ASP A 264 3.57 8.61 -16.71
N GLY A 265 3.06 8.72 -17.92
CA GLY A 265 2.16 7.73 -18.51
C GLY A 265 2.79 6.33 -18.62
N VAL A 266 4.06 6.25 -19.05
CA VAL A 266 4.80 4.98 -19.10
C VAL A 266 5.04 4.44 -17.67
N ASN A 267 5.43 5.29 -16.72
CA ASN A 267 5.63 4.91 -15.33
C ASN A 267 4.32 4.41 -14.70
N PHE A 268 3.21 5.11 -14.94
CA PHE A 268 1.90 4.71 -14.46
C PHE A 268 1.43 3.38 -15.07
N LEU A 269 1.62 3.18 -16.37
CA LEU A 269 1.30 1.90 -17.02
C LEU A 269 2.15 0.76 -16.47
N GLY A 270 3.45 0.98 -16.24
CA GLY A 270 4.32 0.01 -15.58
C GLY A 270 3.84 -0.34 -14.17
N ALA A 271 3.48 0.67 -13.38
CA ALA A 271 2.92 0.48 -12.04
C ALA A 271 1.58 -0.27 -12.09
N LEU A 272 0.70 0.05 -13.05
CA LEU A 272 -0.58 -0.64 -13.23
C LEU A 272 -0.40 -2.12 -13.57
N VAL A 273 0.50 -2.45 -14.51
CA VAL A 273 0.81 -3.83 -14.88
C VAL A 273 1.37 -4.61 -13.69
N LEU A 274 2.30 -4.01 -12.94
CA LEU A 274 2.83 -4.62 -11.70
C LEU A 274 1.73 -4.83 -10.66
N TYR A 275 0.83 -3.86 -10.49
CA TYR A 275 -0.28 -3.97 -9.53
C TYR A 275 -1.22 -5.13 -9.87
N LEU A 276 -1.51 -5.36 -11.15
CA LEU A 276 -2.41 -6.41 -11.60
C LEU A 276 -1.78 -7.81 -11.61
N LEU A 277 -0.50 -7.92 -11.96
CA LEU A 277 0.16 -9.20 -12.20
C LEU A 277 1.09 -9.66 -11.09
N ALA A 278 1.56 -8.75 -10.22
CA ALA A 278 2.54 -9.10 -9.21
C ALA A 278 1.93 -9.75 -7.96
N SER A 279 2.78 -10.44 -7.21
CA SER A 279 2.46 -10.99 -5.89
C SER A 279 2.13 -9.87 -4.88
N SER A 280 1.50 -10.23 -3.77
CA SER A 280 1.03 -9.28 -2.75
C SER A 280 2.12 -8.33 -2.24
N SER A 281 3.34 -8.80 -2.07
CA SER A 281 4.45 -7.96 -1.59
C SER A 281 4.90 -6.88 -2.57
N VAL A 282 4.74 -7.10 -3.88
CA VAL A 282 5.09 -6.10 -4.92
C VAL A 282 3.92 -5.16 -5.23
N ARG A 283 2.68 -5.58 -4.95
CA ARG A 283 1.49 -4.75 -5.17
C ARG A 283 1.53 -3.44 -4.39
N GLY A 284 2.01 -3.47 -3.14
CA GLY A 284 2.17 -2.27 -2.32
C GLY A 284 3.10 -1.23 -2.97
N PHE A 285 4.25 -1.68 -3.49
CA PHE A 285 5.17 -0.83 -4.27
C PHE A 285 4.51 -0.26 -5.52
N ALA A 286 3.88 -1.11 -6.32
CA ALA A 286 3.23 -0.71 -7.56
C ALA A 286 2.10 0.30 -7.32
N PHE A 287 1.29 0.07 -6.28
CA PHE A 287 0.21 0.98 -5.89
C PHE A 287 0.74 2.36 -5.52
N THR A 288 1.74 2.45 -4.64
CA THR A 288 2.29 3.74 -4.21
C THR A 288 3.00 4.46 -5.34
N LEU A 289 3.74 3.74 -6.20
CA LEU A 289 4.38 4.33 -7.39
C LEU A 289 3.34 4.89 -8.37
N GLY A 290 2.27 4.15 -8.66
CA GLY A 290 1.18 4.62 -9.53
C GLY A 290 0.44 5.81 -8.93
N LEU A 291 0.13 5.78 -7.64
CA LEU A 291 -0.52 6.86 -6.91
C LEU A 291 0.32 8.15 -6.95
N THR A 292 1.60 8.05 -6.61
CA THR A 292 2.51 9.21 -6.61
C THR A 292 2.70 9.78 -8.00
N THR A 293 2.78 8.96 -9.04
CA THR A 293 2.84 9.42 -10.44
C THR A 293 1.61 10.26 -10.82
N LEU A 294 0.41 9.86 -10.41
CA LEU A 294 -0.81 10.66 -10.63
C LEU A 294 -0.78 11.98 -9.85
N ILE A 295 -0.31 11.96 -8.62
CA ILE A 295 -0.16 13.16 -7.79
C ILE A 295 0.88 14.10 -8.40
N ASP A 296 1.99 13.59 -8.93
CA ASP A 296 3.02 14.38 -9.59
C ASP A 296 2.47 15.14 -10.81
N ILE A 297 1.73 14.47 -11.68
CA ILE A 297 1.04 15.12 -12.80
C ILE A 297 0.15 16.24 -12.28
N LEU A 298 -0.66 15.98 -11.26
CA LEU A 298 -1.55 16.97 -10.67
C LEU A 298 -0.77 18.16 -10.12
N VAL A 299 0.30 17.94 -9.37
CA VAL A 299 1.15 18.99 -8.78
C VAL A 299 1.85 19.82 -9.87
N VAL A 300 2.40 19.17 -10.89
CA VAL A 300 3.07 19.89 -11.98
C VAL A 300 2.10 20.81 -12.72
N PHE A 301 0.88 20.34 -13.00
CA PHE A 301 -0.12 21.12 -13.74
C PHE A 301 -0.82 22.19 -12.88
N MET A 302 -1.18 21.87 -11.65
CA MET A 302 -2.00 22.76 -10.82
C MET A 302 -1.19 23.66 -9.88
N PHE A 303 0.02 23.28 -9.53
CA PHE A 303 0.86 24.03 -8.60
C PHE A 303 2.14 24.56 -9.25
N THR A 304 2.98 23.67 -9.80
CA THR A 304 4.33 24.04 -10.26
C THR A 304 4.29 25.01 -11.42
N HIS A 305 3.54 24.71 -12.47
CA HIS A 305 3.44 25.61 -13.64
C HIS A 305 2.83 26.98 -13.30
N PRO A 306 1.67 27.07 -12.60
CA PRO A 306 1.14 28.38 -12.19
C PRO A 306 2.09 29.16 -11.29
N LEU A 307 2.79 28.50 -10.37
CA LEU A 307 3.77 29.15 -9.50
C LEU A 307 4.94 29.75 -10.31
N VAL A 308 5.51 28.99 -11.24
CA VAL A 308 6.57 29.48 -12.14
C VAL A 308 6.08 30.63 -13.01
N ALA A 309 4.86 30.53 -13.54
CA ALA A 309 4.25 31.60 -14.34
C ALA A 309 4.05 32.89 -13.53
N LEU A 310 3.69 32.80 -12.25
CA LEU A 310 3.60 33.93 -11.34
C LEU A 310 4.98 34.52 -11.01
N LEU A 311 5.97 33.68 -10.75
CA LEU A 311 7.35 34.10 -10.47
C LEU A 311 7.99 34.78 -11.69
N ALA A 312 7.69 34.33 -12.92
CA ALA A 312 8.15 34.95 -14.15
C ALA A 312 7.64 36.40 -14.33
N ARG A 313 6.61 36.80 -13.62
CA ARG A 313 6.09 38.19 -13.60
C ARG A 313 6.82 39.09 -12.59
N ARG A 314 7.55 38.51 -11.63
CA ARG A 314 8.31 39.27 -10.62
C ARG A 314 9.60 39.80 -11.24
N LYS A 315 9.97 41.05 -10.94
CA LYS A 315 11.17 41.73 -11.48
C LYS A 315 12.44 40.93 -11.29
N PHE A 316 12.62 40.27 -10.13
CA PHE A 316 13.78 39.44 -9.80
C PHE A 316 14.05 38.34 -10.84
N PHE A 317 13.00 37.64 -11.30
CA PHE A 317 13.11 36.60 -12.32
C PHE A 317 13.08 37.20 -13.73
N ALA A 318 12.19 38.18 -13.98
CA ALA A 318 11.98 38.79 -15.29
C ALA A 318 13.23 39.53 -15.84
N GLU A 319 14.04 40.11 -14.93
CA GLU A 319 15.29 40.82 -15.28
C GLU A 319 16.49 39.88 -15.37
N GLY A 320 16.33 38.56 -15.10
CA GLY A 320 17.39 37.56 -15.20
C GLY A 320 18.48 37.74 -14.14
N HIS A 321 18.09 38.01 -12.86
CA HIS A 321 19.07 38.16 -11.79
C HIS A 321 19.96 36.91 -11.65
N LYS A 322 21.27 37.09 -11.39
CA LYS A 322 22.28 35.98 -11.32
C LYS A 322 21.89 34.82 -10.42
N ALA A 323 21.16 35.09 -9.33
CA ALA A 323 20.68 34.08 -8.39
C ALA A 323 19.32 33.47 -8.79
N SER A 324 18.68 33.91 -9.87
CA SER A 324 17.37 33.38 -10.30
C SER A 324 17.44 31.96 -10.89
N GLY A 325 18.62 31.54 -11.39
CA GLY A 325 18.81 30.32 -12.15
C GLY A 325 18.41 30.44 -13.63
N LEU A 326 17.96 31.62 -14.05
CA LEU A 326 17.50 31.95 -15.39
C LEU A 326 18.25 33.16 -15.98
N ASP A 327 19.50 33.40 -15.54
CA ASP A 327 20.36 34.48 -16.04
C ASP A 327 20.76 34.19 -17.49
N PRO A 328 20.35 35.04 -18.47
CA PRO A 328 20.67 34.83 -19.88
C PRO A 328 22.18 34.81 -20.19
N GLU A 329 23.00 35.57 -19.45
CA GLU A 329 24.45 35.58 -19.63
C GLU A 329 25.10 34.24 -19.21
N ARG A 330 24.69 33.70 -18.09
CA ARG A 330 25.13 32.37 -17.63
C ARG A 330 24.63 31.22 -18.50
N LEU A 331 23.44 31.38 -19.04
CA LEU A 331 22.84 30.35 -19.92
C LEU A 331 23.42 30.42 -21.35
N GLY A 332 24.27 31.42 -21.69
CA GLY A 332 24.88 31.56 -23.01
C GLY A 332 23.88 32.01 -24.08
N ALA A 333 22.91 32.87 -23.75
CA ALA A 333 21.94 33.38 -24.69
C ALA A 333 22.66 34.14 -25.80
N LYS A 334 22.49 33.73 -27.05
CA LYS A 334 23.18 34.26 -28.21
C LYS A 334 22.73 35.67 -28.62
N VAL A 335 21.51 36.08 -28.25
CA VAL A 335 20.92 37.37 -28.61
C VAL A 335 20.03 37.87 -27.46
N ARG A 336 20.24 39.10 -27.02
CA ARG A 336 19.41 39.72 -25.96
C ARG A 336 18.20 40.42 -26.62
N TYR A 337 17.00 39.99 -26.26
CA TYR A 337 15.77 40.71 -26.66
C TYR A 337 15.63 41.98 -25.82
N VAL A 338 15.59 43.14 -26.47
CA VAL A 338 15.56 44.47 -25.85
C VAL A 338 14.15 45.08 -25.85
N GLY A 339 13.13 44.39 -26.37
CA GLY A 339 11.76 44.85 -26.48
C GLY A 339 11.41 45.44 -27.87
N ARG A 340 10.10 45.62 -28.14
CA ARG A 340 9.56 46.14 -29.43
C ARG A 340 10.07 45.45 -30.71
N GLY A 341 10.34 44.11 -30.64
CA GLY A 341 10.81 43.35 -31.78
C GLY A 341 12.27 43.58 -32.16
N GLN A 342 13.03 44.28 -31.32
CA GLN A 342 14.45 44.55 -31.55
C GLN A 342 15.34 43.62 -30.72
N PHE A 343 16.35 43.06 -31.34
CA PHE A 343 17.39 42.26 -30.71
C PHE A 343 18.65 43.13 -30.55
N ALA A 344 19.23 43.15 -29.34
CA ALA A 344 20.55 43.76 -29.17
C ALA A 344 21.57 42.92 -29.92
N GLY A 345 22.20 43.49 -30.94
CA GLY A 345 23.33 42.88 -31.62
C GLY A 345 24.49 42.60 -30.63
N PRO A 346 25.43 41.72 -30.99
CA PRO A 346 26.60 41.45 -30.17
C PRO A 346 27.30 42.80 -29.87
N ARG A 347 27.56 43.05 -28.59
CA ARG A 347 28.41 44.18 -28.18
C ARG A 347 29.79 43.92 -28.75
N THR A 348 30.06 44.48 -29.94
CA THR A 348 31.42 44.72 -30.35
C THR A 348 32.02 45.64 -29.31
N ALA A 349 33.00 45.13 -28.56
CA ALA A 349 33.82 45.94 -27.71
C ALA A 349 34.50 47.02 -28.57
N THR A 350 33.92 48.19 -28.62
CA THR A 350 34.53 49.36 -29.22
C THR A 350 35.70 49.70 -28.31
N ARG A 351 36.87 49.19 -28.66
CA ARG A 351 38.13 49.64 -28.14
C ARG A 351 38.19 51.16 -28.49
N SER A 352 37.97 52.01 -27.55
CA SER A 352 38.27 53.42 -27.58
C SER A 352 39.79 53.56 -27.80
N ALA A 353 40.18 53.59 -29.07
CA ALA A 353 41.46 54.11 -29.46
C ALA A 353 41.38 55.64 -29.33
N GLY A 354 41.96 56.19 -28.28
CA GLY A 354 42.21 57.61 -28.16
C GLY A 354 43.09 58.04 -29.36
N THR A 355 42.52 58.82 -30.20
CA THR A 355 43.28 59.64 -31.16
C THR A 355 43.23 61.08 -30.70
N THR A 356 44.34 61.55 -30.16
CA THR A 356 44.72 62.91 -29.89
C THR A 356 44.63 63.69 -31.22
N PRO A 357 44.06 64.89 -31.33
CA PRO A 357 44.15 65.73 -32.51
C PRO A 357 45.49 66.46 -32.52
N THR A 358 46.34 66.11 -33.44
CA THR A 358 47.50 66.94 -33.80
C THR A 358 47.07 68.00 -34.85
N ALA A 359 47.16 69.25 -34.40
CA ALA A 359 47.07 70.41 -35.30
C ALA A 359 48.42 70.59 -36.00
N ALA A 360 48.39 70.90 -37.27
CA ALA A 360 49.37 71.67 -38.08
C ALA A 360 48.87 71.72 -39.53
N SER A 361 48.42 72.82 -40.00
CA SER A 361 49.07 73.99 -40.60
C SER A 361 49.52 73.74 -42.01
N GLU A 362 48.92 74.58 -42.92
CA GLU A 362 49.49 75.30 -44.01
C GLU A 362 50.16 74.62 -45.21
N GLY A 363 49.77 75.12 -46.33
CA GLY A 363 50.67 75.33 -47.48
C GLY A 363 50.09 74.84 -48.79
N SER A 364 49.39 75.74 -49.53
CA SER A 364 49.82 76.58 -50.64
C SER A 364 50.18 75.83 -51.94
N ARG A 365 49.48 76.23 -53.04
CA ARG A 365 49.89 76.37 -54.41
C ARG A 365 50.35 75.16 -55.26
N ALA A 366 49.68 74.87 -56.29
CA ALA A 366 49.73 75.30 -57.68
C ALA A 366 48.64 74.58 -58.48
#